data_162823f40be22bca5c3abd0a10b1b8b9
#
_entry.id   162823f40be22bca5c3abd0a10b1b8b9
#
_cell.length_a   1.000
_cell.length_b   1.000
_cell.length_c   1.000
_cell.angle_alpha   90.00
_cell.angle_beta   90.00
_cell.angle_gamma   90.00
#
_symmetry.space_group_name_H-M   'P 1'
#
loop_
_entity.id
_entity.type
_entity.pdbx_description
1 polymer ?
#
loop_
_entity_poly.entity_id
_entity_poly.type
_entity_poly.pdbx_seq_one_letter_code
_entity_poly.pdbx_strand_id
1 'polypeptide(L)'
;MFQTLFCVLAVAATSPTTTPEKGSDTIQINFEDPGAQDNRAPVYQIVEGYVDPSAGLAILYFTVPCGIVHFQLENLNDSSCVSGTIAGTGLAMIPFSCSAGHWNLILTLSGGDEYVGEFNI
;
A
#
# COMPACT_ATOMS: atom_id res chain seq x y z
N MET A 1 23.16 -20.37 5.90
CA MET A 1 21.85 -20.55 5.27
C MET A 1 21.50 -19.30 4.49
N PHE A 2 20.99 -19.45 3.34
CA PHE A 2 20.57 -18.30 2.60
C PHE A 2 19.13 -17.97 2.93
N GLN A 3 18.80 -16.73 2.83
CA GLN A 3 17.47 -16.24 3.05
C GLN A 3 16.77 -16.16 1.71
N THR A 4 15.79 -16.98 1.53
CA THR A 4 15.00 -16.87 0.33
C THR A 4 14.10 -15.67 0.46
N LEU A 5 14.33 -14.71 -0.38
CA LEU A 5 13.51 -13.52 -0.38
C LEU A 5 12.39 -13.72 -1.38
N PHE A 6 11.20 -13.86 -0.86
CA PHE A 6 10.04 -13.87 -1.73
C PHE A 6 8.89 -13.23 -1.02
N CYS A 7 8.03 -12.63 -1.80
CA CYS A 7 6.86 -11.97 -1.25
C CYS A 7 5.82 -13.02 -0.91
N VAL A 8 5.25 -12.87 0.25
CA VAL A 8 4.11 -13.69 0.63
C VAL A 8 2.89 -13.18 -0.12
N LEU A 9 2.23 -14.09 -0.81
CA LEU A 9 1.01 -13.72 -1.50
C LEU A 9 -0.09 -13.50 -0.47
N ALA A 10 -0.68 -12.33 -0.48
CA ALA A 10 -1.70 -11.97 0.46
C ALA A 10 -2.99 -11.63 -0.28
N VAL A 11 -4.10 -11.90 0.36
CA VAL A 11 -5.41 -11.52 -0.14
C VAL A 11 -5.89 -10.37 0.73
N ALA A 12 -6.12 -9.22 0.10
CA ALA A 12 -6.62 -8.07 0.82
C ALA A 12 -8.03 -8.32 1.29
N ALA A 13 -8.34 -7.83 2.47
CA ALA A 13 -9.68 -7.95 3.01
C ALA A 13 -10.65 -7.14 2.15
N THR A 14 -11.76 -7.76 1.78
CA THR A 14 -12.70 -7.11 0.89
C THR A 14 -13.95 -6.65 1.57
N SER A 15 -14.27 -7.20 2.73
CA SER A 15 -15.55 -6.92 3.39
C SER A 15 -15.34 -6.82 4.88
N PRO A 16 -14.65 -5.80 5.35
CA PRO A 16 -14.47 -5.66 6.78
C PRO A 16 -15.80 -5.35 7.44
N THR A 17 -16.00 -5.90 8.62
CA THR A 17 -17.21 -5.60 9.37
C THR A 17 -17.17 -4.20 9.95
N THR A 18 -15.98 -3.69 10.18
CA THR A 18 -15.81 -2.31 10.66
C THR A 18 -14.73 -1.66 9.82
N THR A 19 -14.92 -0.39 9.56
CA THR A 19 -13.90 0.40 8.86
C THR A 19 -12.95 0.95 9.91
N PRO A 20 -11.66 0.69 9.79
CA PRO A 20 -10.70 1.29 10.72
C PRO A 20 -10.75 2.80 10.64
N GLU A 21 -10.67 3.43 11.78
CA GLU A 21 -10.65 4.88 11.83
C GLU A 21 -9.20 5.36 11.84
N LYS A 22 -8.98 6.47 11.17
CA LYS A 22 -7.67 7.09 11.19
C LYS A 22 -7.48 7.74 12.55
N GLY A 23 -6.65 7.16 13.35
CA GLY A 23 -6.38 7.64 14.69
C GLY A 23 -4.99 8.18 14.85
N SER A 24 -4.63 8.49 16.09
CA SER A 24 -3.32 9.06 16.39
C SER A 24 -2.19 8.08 16.17
N ASP A 25 -2.48 6.77 16.15
CA ASP A 25 -1.47 5.76 15.95
C ASP A 25 -1.25 5.41 14.49
N THR A 26 -1.96 6.04 13.58
CA THR A 26 -1.79 5.76 12.16
C THR A 26 -0.59 6.50 11.61
N ILE A 27 0.00 5.88 10.59
CA ILE A 27 1.18 6.44 9.92
C ILE A 27 0.79 6.71 8.49
N GLN A 28 1.00 7.93 8.04
CA GLN A 28 0.65 8.27 6.68
C GLN A 28 1.67 7.69 5.70
N ILE A 29 1.17 7.12 4.61
CA ILE A 29 2.03 6.66 3.51
C ILE A 29 2.29 7.86 2.62
N ASN A 30 3.56 8.17 2.42
CA ASN A 30 3.98 9.30 1.60
C ASN A 30 4.25 8.80 0.18
N PHE A 31 3.34 9.09 -0.72
CA PHE A 31 3.51 8.69 -2.12
C PHE A 31 4.32 9.71 -2.87
N GLU A 32 5.26 9.22 -3.67
CA GLU A 32 5.97 10.06 -4.61
C GLU A 32 5.11 10.26 -5.84
N ASP A 33 5.26 11.40 -6.47
CA ASP A 33 4.55 11.69 -7.70
C ASP A 33 5.56 11.77 -8.84
N PRO A 34 6.00 10.61 -9.37
CA PRO A 34 7.02 10.60 -10.41
C PRO A 34 6.52 11.18 -11.72
N GLY A 35 5.21 11.33 -11.87
CA GLY A 35 4.63 11.87 -13.07
C GLY A 35 4.35 13.36 -13.02
N ALA A 36 5.01 14.08 -12.11
CA ALA A 36 4.72 15.50 -11.97
C ALA A 36 4.96 16.28 -13.24
N GLN A 37 5.87 15.81 -14.10
CA GLN A 37 6.15 16.46 -15.37
C GLN A 37 5.29 15.97 -16.50
N ASP A 38 4.60 14.90 -16.30
CA ASP A 38 3.61 14.41 -17.27
C ASP A 38 2.31 15.12 -17.00
N ASN A 39 1.39 15.03 -17.89
CA ASN A 39 0.10 15.70 -17.73
C ASN A 39 -0.90 14.86 -16.97
N ARG A 40 -0.47 13.85 -16.25
CA ARG A 40 -1.38 13.01 -15.49
C ARG A 40 -1.63 13.61 -14.12
N ALA A 41 -2.71 13.15 -13.49
CA ALA A 41 -3.09 13.64 -12.18
C ALA A 41 -2.03 13.29 -11.14
N PRO A 42 -1.80 14.17 -10.16
CA PRO A 42 -0.93 13.83 -9.05
C PRO A 42 -1.43 12.60 -8.30
N VAL A 43 -0.50 11.82 -7.76
CA VAL A 43 -0.86 10.56 -7.10
C VAL A 43 -1.82 10.78 -5.94
N TYR A 44 -1.70 11.88 -5.22
CA TYR A 44 -2.56 12.13 -4.07
C TYR A 44 -4.03 12.36 -4.47
N GLN A 45 -4.28 12.62 -5.75
CA GLN A 45 -5.65 12.74 -6.25
C GLN A 45 -6.22 11.40 -6.68
N ILE A 46 -5.42 10.35 -6.63
CA ILE A 46 -5.82 9.02 -7.06
C ILE A 46 -5.92 8.09 -5.87
N VAL A 47 -4.93 8.13 -4.98
CA VAL A 47 -4.89 7.23 -3.85
C VAL A 47 -4.31 7.94 -2.65
N GLU A 48 -4.90 7.69 -1.49
CA GLU A 48 -4.36 8.08 -0.20
C GLU A 48 -4.17 6.82 0.63
N GLY A 49 -3.19 6.83 1.50
CA GLY A 49 -2.92 5.65 2.28
C GLY A 49 -2.36 5.96 3.64
N TYR A 50 -2.63 5.06 4.56
CA TYR A 50 -2.03 5.12 5.89
C TYR A 50 -1.95 3.70 6.43
N VAL A 51 -1.15 3.55 7.48
CA VAL A 51 -0.92 2.27 8.11
C VAL A 51 -1.41 2.34 9.55
N ASP A 52 -2.11 1.30 9.95
CA ASP A 52 -2.52 1.14 11.34
C ASP A 52 -1.74 -0.06 11.91
N PRO A 53 -0.62 0.19 12.60
CA PRO A 53 0.18 -0.93 13.09
C PRO A 53 -0.55 -1.77 14.13
N SER A 54 -1.43 -1.17 14.90
CA SER A 54 -2.15 -1.93 15.92
C SER A 54 -3.16 -2.87 15.29
N ALA A 55 -3.66 -2.55 14.12
CA ALA A 55 -4.58 -3.43 13.38
C ALA A 55 -3.83 -4.34 12.42
N GLY A 56 -2.56 -4.07 12.14
CA GLY A 56 -1.81 -4.86 11.18
C GLY A 56 -2.25 -4.63 9.76
N LEU A 57 -2.60 -3.40 9.41
CA LEU A 57 -3.20 -3.10 8.11
C LEU A 57 -2.57 -1.88 7.47
N ALA A 58 -2.36 -1.98 6.16
CA ALA A 58 -2.19 -0.81 5.31
C ALA A 58 -3.54 -0.53 4.67
N ILE A 59 -3.98 0.70 4.75
CA ILE A 59 -5.32 1.09 4.31
C ILE A 59 -5.16 2.11 3.19
N LEU A 60 -5.76 1.78 2.05
CA LEU A 60 -5.67 2.61 0.87
C LEU A 60 -7.07 3.05 0.47
N TYR A 61 -7.18 4.30 0.10
CA TYR A 61 -8.44 4.83 -0.40
C TYR A 61 -8.22 5.37 -1.81
N PHE A 62 -8.92 4.77 -2.76
CA PHE A 62 -8.84 5.19 -4.15
C PHE A 62 -9.98 6.16 -4.43
N THR A 63 -9.62 7.37 -4.83
CA THR A 63 -10.60 8.42 -5.09
C THR A 63 -11.22 8.27 -6.48
N VAL A 64 -10.57 7.52 -7.36
CA VAL A 64 -11.09 7.21 -8.69
C VAL A 64 -10.93 5.72 -8.94
N PRO A 65 -11.77 5.12 -9.78
CA PRO A 65 -11.63 3.70 -10.08
C PRO A 65 -10.33 3.44 -10.84
N CYS A 66 -9.54 2.50 -10.33
CA CYS A 66 -8.24 2.16 -10.91
C CYS A 66 -8.19 0.72 -11.41
N GLY A 67 -9.30 -0.01 -11.33
CA GLY A 67 -9.30 -1.40 -11.74
C GLY A 67 -8.53 -2.28 -10.76
N ILE A 68 -7.96 -3.35 -11.28
CA ILE A 68 -7.15 -4.24 -10.46
C ILE A 68 -5.78 -3.59 -10.29
N VAL A 69 -5.35 -3.50 -9.04
CA VAL A 69 -4.06 -2.88 -8.70
C VAL A 69 -3.18 -3.95 -8.07
N HIS A 70 -1.97 -4.09 -8.59
CA HIS A 70 -0.97 -4.95 -7.99
C HIS A 70 -0.22 -4.16 -6.95
N PHE A 71 0.03 -4.78 -5.80
CA PHE A 71 0.78 -4.11 -4.74
C PHE A 71 1.96 -4.95 -4.31
N GLN A 72 2.99 -4.28 -3.83
CA GLN A 72 4.13 -4.92 -3.19
C GLN A 72 4.54 -4.05 -2.01
N LEU A 73 4.51 -4.64 -0.82
CA LEU A 73 4.99 -4.02 0.41
C LEU A 73 6.31 -4.65 0.78
N GLU A 74 7.32 -3.84 0.96
CA GLU A 74 8.66 -4.34 1.24
C GLU A 74 9.28 -3.57 2.39
N ASN A 75 9.77 -4.30 3.39
CA ASN A 75 10.53 -3.72 4.49
C ASN A 75 12.00 -3.74 4.10
N LEU A 76 12.60 -2.57 3.98
CA LEU A 76 13.97 -2.46 3.51
C LEU A 76 15.00 -2.85 4.58
N ASN A 77 14.57 -2.98 5.83
CA ASN A 77 15.46 -3.31 6.93
C ASN A 77 15.57 -4.81 7.15
N ASP A 78 14.48 -5.55 7.04
CA ASP A 78 14.48 -6.98 7.31
C ASP A 78 14.11 -7.83 6.10
N SER A 79 13.89 -7.21 4.96
CA SER A 79 13.55 -7.88 3.71
C SER A 79 12.21 -8.59 3.72
N SER A 80 11.34 -8.27 4.66
CA SER A 80 9.97 -8.77 4.62
C SER A 80 9.25 -8.21 3.40
N CYS A 81 8.43 -9.05 2.78
CA CYS A 81 7.76 -8.63 1.56
C CYS A 81 6.39 -9.28 1.47
N VAL A 82 5.40 -8.49 1.09
CA VAL A 82 4.03 -8.97 0.87
C VAL A 82 3.58 -8.42 -0.46
N SER A 83 3.02 -9.26 -1.31
CA SER A 83 2.50 -8.81 -2.59
C SER A 83 1.17 -9.47 -2.89
N GLY A 84 0.45 -8.87 -3.82
CA GLY A 84 -0.85 -9.38 -4.23
C GLY A 84 -1.58 -8.38 -5.10
N THR A 85 -2.89 -8.53 -5.12
CA THR A 85 -3.75 -7.62 -5.88
C THR A 85 -4.87 -7.13 -5.00
N ILE A 86 -5.35 -5.93 -5.31
CA ILE A 86 -6.49 -5.34 -4.63
C ILE A 86 -7.40 -4.70 -5.67
N ALA A 87 -8.64 -4.48 -5.30
CA ALA A 87 -9.54 -3.69 -6.11
C ALA A 87 -9.21 -2.23 -5.89
N GLY A 88 -8.87 -1.53 -6.96
CA GLY A 88 -8.51 -0.12 -6.90
C GLY A 88 -9.72 0.79 -6.92
N THR A 89 -10.69 0.54 -6.05
CA THR A 89 -11.93 1.28 -5.99
C THR A 89 -12.32 1.43 -4.53
N GLY A 90 -12.46 2.67 -4.08
CA GLY A 90 -12.84 2.92 -2.70
C GLY A 90 -11.77 2.49 -1.73
N LEU A 91 -12.17 1.79 -0.69
CA LEU A 91 -11.29 1.41 0.41
C LEU A 91 -10.73 0.02 0.18
N ALA A 92 -9.41 -0.12 0.31
CA ALA A 92 -8.74 -1.41 0.25
C ALA A 92 -7.84 -1.55 1.46
N MET A 93 -7.73 -2.76 1.99
CA MET A 93 -6.92 -3.02 3.17
C MET A 93 -5.98 -4.19 2.90
N ILE A 94 -4.71 -3.99 3.26
CA ILE A 94 -3.67 -4.99 3.04
C ILE A 94 -3.15 -5.41 4.41
N PRO A 95 -3.41 -6.65 4.85
CA PRO A 95 -2.84 -7.12 6.10
C PRO A 95 -1.36 -7.43 5.93
N PHE A 96 -0.57 -7.04 6.91
CA PHE A 96 0.86 -7.35 6.89
C PHE A 96 1.42 -7.27 8.31
N SER A 97 2.69 -7.65 8.46
CA SER A 97 3.28 -7.81 9.78
C SER A 97 3.48 -6.50 10.54
N CYS A 98 3.59 -5.38 9.85
CA CYS A 98 3.88 -4.09 10.46
C CYS A 98 5.14 -4.09 11.31
N SER A 99 6.14 -4.86 10.90
CA SER A 99 7.39 -4.88 11.63
C SER A 99 8.12 -3.54 11.50
N ALA A 100 8.96 -3.23 12.48
CA ALA A 100 9.67 -1.97 12.49
C ALA A 100 10.61 -1.87 11.30
N GLY A 101 10.74 -0.68 10.76
CA GLY A 101 11.65 -0.43 9.67
C GLY A 101 11.09 0.54 8.66
N HIS A 102 11.83 0.70 7.59
CA HIS A 102 11.42 1.55 6.47
C HIS A 102 10.76 0.68 5.42
N TRP A 103 9.53 1.04 5.07
CA TRP A 103 8.72 0.27 4.14
C TRP A 103 8.48 1.03 2.87
N ASN A 104 8.49 0.31 1.76
CA ASN A 104 8.03 0.82 0.47
C ASN A 104 6.76 0.09 0.07
N LEU A 105 5.83 0.85 -0.47
CA LEU A 105 4.64 0.30 -1.09
C LEU A 105 4.64 0.67 -2.55
N ILE A 106 4.62 -0.31 -3.42
CA ILE A 106 4.59 -0.11 -4.86
C ILE A 106 3.23 -0.54 -5.36
N LEU A 107 2.54 0.37 -6.03
CA LEU A 107 1.24 0.10 -6.63
C LEU A 107 1.39 0.17 -8.14
N THR A 108 1.00 -0.89 -8.82
CA THR A 108 1.02 -0.93 -10.28
C THR A 108 -0.41 -1.05 -10.77
N LEU A 109 -0.87 -0.04 -11.45
CA LEU A 109 -2.22 0.02 -11.96
C LEU A 109 -2.34 -0.79 -13.25
N SER A 110 -3.57 -1.15 -13.60
CA SER A 110 -3.80 -1.98 -14.79
C SER A 110 -3.32 -1.30 -16.08
N GLY A 111 -3.25 0.02 -16.08
CA GLY A 111 -2.73 0.74 -17.23
C GLY A 111 -1.22 0.83 -17.32
N GLY A 112 -0.52 0.30 -16.32
CA GLY A 112 0.92 0.33 -16.30
C GLY A 112 1.53 1.43 -15.47
N ASP A 113 0.73 2.37 -14.97
CA ASP A 113 1.24 3.40 -14.08
C ASP A 113 1.68 2.79 -12.76
N GLU A 114 2.77 3.30 -12.24
CA GLU A 114 3.32 2.80 -11.00
C GLU A 114 3.48 3.96 -10.02
N TYR A 115 3.03 3.74 -8.79
CA TYR A 115 3.18 4.72 -7.72
C TYR A 115 3.93 4.08 -6.57
N VAL A 116 4.83 4.84 -5.98
CA VAL A 116 5.64 4.35 -4.86
C VAL A 116 5.35 5.22 -3.64
N GLY A 117 5.00 4.56 -2.56
CA GLY A 117 4.82 5.22 -1.28
C GLY A 117 5.82 4.69 -0.28
N GLU A 118 6.12 5.48 0.73
CA GLU A 118 7.03 5.03 1.78
C GLU A 118 6.54 5.50 3.14
N PHE A 119 6.92 4.74 4.13
CA PHE A 119 6.57 5.03 5.52
C PHE A 119 7.53 4.30 6.43
N ASN A 120 7.57 4.72 7.67
CA ASN A 120 8.40 4.10 8.71
C ASN A 120 7.52 3.62 9.86
N ILE A 121 7.87 2.47 10.37
CA ILE A 121 7.24 1.94 11.58
C ILE A 121 8.28 1.85 12.68
#